data_033fabf4c4be4f488ab7744cdfa3c2d0
#
_entry.id   033fabf4c4be4f488ab7744cdfa3c2d0
#
_cell.length_a   1.000
_cell.length_b   1.000
_cell.length_c   1.000
_cell.angle_alpha   90.00
_cell.angle_beta   90.00
_cell.angle_gamma   90.00
#
_symmetry.space_group_name_H-M   'P 1'
#
loop_
_entity.id
_entity.type
_entity.pdbx_description
1 polymer ?
#
loop_
_entity_poly.entity_id
_entity_poly.type
_entity_poly.pdbx_seq_one_letter_code
_entity_poly.pdbx_strand_id
1 'polypeptide(L)'
;PYEPTQYLVLERLANSGLISKKNTVLDYGTGKGRVCFYLSYQTRCRSVGVEYDERIFSAAESNREHAVSGRRVSFELTGAEEYAVPTDVDRCYFLIRFL
;
A
#
# COMPACT_ATOMS: atom_id res chain seq x y z
N PRO A 1 -14.27 2.94 6.74
CA PRO A 1 -13.76 4.04 5.93
C PRO A 1 -12.56 4.70 6.56
N TYR A 2 -11.76 5.34 5.75
CA TYR A 2 -10.62 6.08 6.22
C TYR A 2 -11.09 7.35 6.91
N GLU A 3 -10.37 7.69 7.95
CA GLU A 3 -10.62 8.96 8.60
C GLU A 3 -9.98 10.10 7.80
N PRO A 4 -10.53 11.29 7.88
CA PRO A 4 -9.95 12.43 7.15
C PRO A 4 -8.47 12.65 7.46
N THR A 5 -8.06 12.34 8.70
CA THR A 5 -6.66 12.51 9.09
C THR A 5 -5.74 11.60 8.27
N GLN A 6 -6.19 10.38 8.02
CA GLN A 6 -5.39 9.45 7.21
C GLN A 6 -5.27 9.92 5.78
N TYR A 7 -6.35 10.43 5.21
CA TYR A 7 -6.30 10.97 3.85
C TYR A 7 -5.34 12.15 3.78
N LEU A 8 -5.35 13.00 4.78
CA LEU A 8 -4.48 14.17 4.80
C LEU A 8 -3.02 13.74 4.85
N VAL A 9 -2.71 12.72 5.65
CA VAL A 9 -1.34 12.20 5.73
C VAL A 9 -0.91 11.63 4.40
N LEU A 10 -1.78 10.85 3.75
CA LEU A 10 -1.47 10.27 2.46
C LEU A 10 -1.27 11.33 1.40
N GLU A 11 -2.09 12.36 1.40
CA GLU A 11 -1.97 13.44 0.46
C GLU A 11 -0.64 14.17 0.62
N ARG A 12 -0.26 14.45 1.86
CA ARG A 12 1.01 15.11 2.13
C ARG A 12 2.18 14.24 1.73
N LEU A 13 2.09 12.95 2.00
CA LEU A 13 3.15 12.01 1.61
C LEU A 13 3.29 11.97 0.09
N ALA A 14 2.17 11.90 -0.61
CA ALA A 14 2.20 11.83 -2.07
C ALA A 14 2.79 13.10 -2.68
N ASN A 15 2.59 14.25 -2.02
CA ASN A 15 3.05 15.53 -2.54
C ASN A 15 4.42 15.93 -2.01
N SER A 16 5.04 15.10 -1.18
CA SER A 16 6.28 15.48 -0.49
C SER A 16 7.52 15.38 -1.35
N GLY A 17 7.44 14.61 -2.45
CA GLY A 17 8.63 14.32 -3.25
C GLY A 17 9.44 13.14 -2.72
N LEU A 18 9.04 12.55 -1.59
CA LEU A 18 9.75 11.42 -1.00
C LEU A 18 9.52 10.13 -1.77
N ILE A 19 8.43 10.06 -2.51
CA ILE A 19 8.05 8.85 -3.26
C ILE A 19 7.87 9.24 -4.72
N SER A 20 8.53 8.51 -5.60
CA SER A 20 8.43 8.75 -7.04
C SER A 20 8.23 7.43 -7.77
N LYS A 21 8.12 7.49 -9.08
CA LYS A 21 7.91 6.29 -9.89
C LYS A 21 9.07 5.32 -9.82
N LYS A 22 10.21 5.74 -9.29
CA LYS A 22 11.37 4.87 -9.12
C LYS A 22 11.32 4.08 -7.83
N ASN A 23 10.40 4.39 -6.94
CA ASN A 23 10.35 3.78 -5.62
C ASN A 23 9.37 2.61 -5.58
N THR A 24 9.61 1.72 -4.65
CA THR A 24 8.68 0.65 -4.31
C THR A 24 8.31 0.78 -2.84
N VAL A 25 7.02 0.97 -2.58
CA VAL A 25 6.50 1.17 -1.24
C VAL A 25 5.97 -0.15 -0.71
N LEU A 26 6.29 -0.45 0.54
CA LEU A 26 5.76 -1.62 1.22
C LEU A 26 4.80 -1.15 2.30
N ASP A 27 3.59 -1.70 2.30
CA ASP A 27 2.54 -1.35 3.25
C ASP A 27 2.15 -2.60 4.04
N TYR A 28 2.54 -2.64 5.31
CA TYR A 28 2.17 -3.74 6.18
C TYR A 28 0.75 -3.55 6.70
N GLY A 29 -0.02 -4.62 6.70
CA GLY A 29 -1.41 -4.54 7.12
C GLY A 29 -2.23 -3.73 6.13
N THR A 30 -2.03 -4.00 4.85
CA THR A 30 -2.57 -3.18 3.78
C THR A 30 -4.09 -3.14 3.72
N GLY A 31 -4.77 -4.09 4.36
CA GLY A 31 -6.21 -4.16 4.31
C GLY A 31 -6.69 -4.33 2.89
N LYS A 32 -7.63 -3.49 2.47
CA LYS A 32 -8.18 -3.56 1.12
C LYS A 32 -7.32 -2.84 0.10
N GLY A 33 -6.14 -2.39 0.49
CA GLY A 33 -5.14 -1.85 -0.43
C GLY A 33 -5.25 -0.37 -0.73
N ARG A 34 -6.04 0.37 0.03
CA ARG A 34 -6.28 1.79 -0.28
C ARG A 34 -5.02 2.63 -0.32
N VAL A 35 -4.11 2.40 0.63
CA VAL A 35 -2.85 3.15 0.65
C VAL A 35 -2.04 2.85 -0.59
N CYS A 36 -1.92 1.58 -0.95
CA CYS A 36 -1.17 1.17 -2.13
C CYS A 36 -1.75 1.78 -3.40
N PHE A 37 -3.08 1.68 -3.56
CA PHE A 37 -3.71 2.21 -4.76
C PHE A 37 -3.53 3.73 -4.84
N TYR A 38 -3.71 4.42 -3.72
CA TYR A 38 -3.60 5.87 -3.71
C TYR A 38 -2.18 6.32 -4.04
N LEU A 39 -1.19 5.75 -3.37
CA LEU A 39 0.19 6.16 -3.57
C LEU A 39 0.66 5.84 -4.99
N SER A 40 0.32 4.66 -5.50
CA SER A 40 0.71 4.30 -6.85
C SER A 40 0.00 5.14 -7.90
N TYR A 41 -1.23 5.56 -7.62
CA TYR A 41 -1.94 6.44 -8.52
C TYR A 41 -1.31 7.84 -8.54
N GLN A 42 -1.01 8.37 -7.36
CA GLN A 42 -0.52 9.74 -7.26
C GLN A 42 0.93 9.90 -7.68
N THR A 43 1.77 8.92 -7.33
CA THR A 43 3.22 9.06 -7.53
C THR A 43 3.77 8.18 -8.64
N ARG A 44 2.96 7.24 -9.13
CA ARG A 44 3.35 6.21 -10.10
C ARG A 44 4.37 5.24 -9.55
N CYS A 45 4.53 5.18 -8.23
CA CYS A 45 5.41 4.21 -7.61
C CYS A 45 4.82 2.80 -7.72
N ARG A 46 5.64 1.80 -7.46
CA ARG A 46 5.16 0.45 -7.24
C ARG A 46 4.80 0.31 -5.77
N SER A 47 3.81 -0.52 -5.48
CA SER A 47 3.38 -0.76 -4.10
C SER A 47 3.19 -2.24 -3.89
N VAL A 48 3.64 -2.71 -2.72
CA VAL A 48 3.40 -4.07 -2.28
C VAL A 48 2.68 -3.98 -0.95
N GLY A 49 1.51 -4.58 -0.87
CA GLY A 49 0.74 -4.62 0.37
C GLY A 49 0.77 -6.01 0.97
N VAL A 50 1.03 -6.09 2.26
CA VAL A 50 1.08 -7.37 2.97
C VAL A 50 -0.15 -7.45 3.86
N GLU A 51 -0.89 -8.55 3.75
CA GLU A 51 -2.10 -8.78 4.52
C GLU A 51 -2.16 -10.23 4.94
N TYR A 52 -2.47 -10.50 6.21
CA TYR A 52 -2.51 -11.86 6.70
C TYR A 52 -3.90 -12.46 6.69
N ASP A 53 -4.94 -11.64 6.61
CA ASP A 53 -6.32 -12.11 6.62
C ASP A 53 -6.76 -12.44 5.19
N GLU A 54 -7.09 -13.70 4.97
CA GLU A 54 -7.38 -14.19 3.62
C GLU A 54 -8.57 -13.48 2.98
N ARG A 55 -9.61 -13.20 3.76
CA ARG A 55 -10.80 -12.55 3.21
C ARG A 55 -10.51 -11.11 2.81
N ILE A 56 -9.74 -10.43 3.64
CA ILE A 56 -9.37 -9.04 3.34
C ILE A 56 -8.41 -9.00 2.15
N PHE A 57 -7.47 -9.95 2.09
CA PHE A 57 -6.57 -10.08 0.96
C PHE A 57 -7.35 -10.29 -0.34
N SER A 58 -8.36 -11.16 -0.32
CA SER A 58 -9.18 -11.41 -1.50
C SER A 58 -9.92 -10.14 -1.94
N ALA A 59 -10.39 -9.35 -0.98
CA ALA A 59 -11.04 -8.08 -1.32
C ALA A 59 -10.04 -7.11 -1.96
N ALA A 60 -8.80 -7.08 -1.47
CA ALA A 60 -7.76 -6.23 -2.05
C ALA A 60 -7.47 -6.67 -3.50
N GLU A 61 -7.36 -7.96 -3.73
CA GLU A 61 -7.11 -8.48 -5.08
C GLU A 61 -8.26 -8.14 -6.03
N SER A 62 -9.49 -8.24 -5.53
CA SER A 62 -10.64 -7.87 -6.34
C SER A 62 -10.61 -6.38 -6.70
N ASN A 63 -10.27 -5.53 -5.72
CA ASN A 63 -10.16 -4.10 -5.95
C ASN A 63 -9.06 -3.78 -6.97
N ARG A 64 -7.99 -4.57 -6.96
CA ARG A 64 -6.86 -4.32 -7.87
C ARG A 64 -7.29 -4.42 -9.33
N GLU A 65 -8.22 -5.32 -9.63
CA GLU A 65 -8.68 -5.52 -10.99
C GLU A 65 -9.39 -4.29 -11.55
N HIS A 66 -9.94 -3.46 -10.67
CA HIS A 66 -10.72 -2.29 -11.07
C HIS A 66 -10.01 -0.97 -10.84
N ALA A 67 -8.90 -0.99 -10.13
CA ALA A 67 -8.19 0.24 -9.80
C ALA A 67 -7.34 0.70 -10.97
N VAL A 68 -7.31 2.01 -11.20
CA VAL A 68 -6.50 2.59 -12.26
C VAL A 68 -5.03 2.25 -12.06
N SER A 69 -4.57 2.26 -10.81
CA SER A 69 -3.17 1.99 -10.49
C SER A 69 -2.88 0.51 -10.26
N GLY A 70 -3.85 -0.37 -10.52
CA GLY A 70 -3.72 -1.78 -10.14
C GLY A 70 -2.50 -2.48 -10.71
N ARG A 71 -2.01 -2.04 -11.86
CA ARG A 71 -0.84 -2.66 -12.48
C ARG A 71 0.45 -2.39 -11.72
N ARG A 72 0.46 -1.36 -10.87
CA ARG A 72 1.62 -1.01 -10.06
C ARG A 72 1.55 -1.55 -8.66
N VAL A 73 0.47 -2.27 -8.34
CA VAL A 73 0.20 -2.74 -6.98
C VAL A 73 0.18 -4.26 -6.98
N SER A 74 0.80 -4.86 -5.98
CA SER A 74 0.69 -6.30 -5.73
C SER A 74 0.43 -6.52 -4.26
N PHE A 75 -0.18 -7.68 -3.94
CA PHE A 75 -0.49 -8.03 -2.57
C PHE A 75 0.08 -9.40 -2.24
N GLU A 76 0.50 -9.56 -0.99
CA GLU A 76 1.02 -10.82 -0.47
C GLU A 76 0.19 -11.25 0.72
N LEU A 77 -0.24 -12.51 0.72
CA LEU A 77 -1.01 -13.08 1.82
C LEU A 77 -0.04 -13.74 2.80
N THR A 78 0.35 -13.01 3.83
CA THR A 78 1.30 -13.51 4.81
C THR A 78 1.31 -12.58 6.01
N GLY A 79 1.86 -13.04 7.12
CA GLY A 79 2.07 -12.18 8.28
C GLY A 79 3.29 -11.30 8.08
N ALA A 80 3.27 -10.14 8.73
CA ALA A 80 4.36 -9.18 8.56
C ALA A 80 5.71 -9.75 9.00
N GLU A 81 5.72 -10.53 10.09
CA GLU A 81 6.98 -11.07 10.62
C GLU A 81 7.51 -12.23 9.77
N GLU A 82 6.69 -12.78 8.90
CA GLU A 82 7.10 -13.89 8.04
C GLU A 82 7.45 -13.45 6.63
N TYR A 83 7.19 -12.21 6.32
CA TYR A 83 7.38 -11.71 4.98
C TYR A 83 8.84 -11.31 4.76
N ALA A 84 9.45 -11.88 3.74
CA ALA A 84 10.83 -11.52 3.37
C ALA A 84 10.77 -10.33 2.44
N VAL A 85 11.21 -9.17 2.94
CA VAL A 85 11.15 -7.93 2.16
C VAL A 85 12.07 -8.03 0.95
N PRO A 86 11.55 -7.83 -0.27
CA PRO A 86 12.40 -7.86 -1.46
C PRO A 86 13.41 -6.72 -1.44
N THR A 87 14.53 -6.94 -2.12
CA THR A 87 15.62 -5.97 -2.12
C THR A 87 15.28 -4.69 -2.89
N ASP A 88 14.27 -4.73 -3.75
CA ASP A 88 13.86 -3.55 -4.52
C ASP A 88 12.90 -2.64 -3.77
N VAL A 89 12.48 -3.02 -2.55
CA VAL A 89 11.67 -2.14 -1.72
C VAL A 89 12.57 -1.10 -1.08
N ASP A 90 12.29 0.18 -1.31
CA ASP A 90 13.12 1.26 -0.79
C ASP A 90 12.32 2.27 0.01
N ARG A 91 11.02 2.04 0.23
CA ARG A 91 10.19 2.88 1.09
C ARG A 91 9.25 1.99 1.85
N CYS A 92 9.02 2.29 3.10
CA CYS A 92 8.11 1.51 3.93
C CYS A 92 7.09 2.44 4.55
N TYR A 93 5.81 2.17 4.32
CA TYR A 93 4.73 2.91 4.92
C TYR A 93 4.17 2.10 6.07
N PHE A 94 4.09 2.72 7.23
CA PHE A 94 3.60 2.02 8.39
C PHE A 94 2.70 2.98 9.16
N LEU A 95 1.41 2.68 9.18
CA LEU A 95 0.45 3.48 9.91
C LEU A 95 0.04 2.73 11.15
N ILE A 96 0.31 3.32 12.29
CA ILE A 96 -0.14 2.74 13.53
C ILE A 96 -1.58 3.13 13.73
N ARG A 97 -2.42 2.12 13.71
CA ARG A 97 -3.83 2.36 13.81
C ARG A 97 -4.26 1.95 15.16
N PHE A 98 -4.19 2.59 16.09
CA PHE A 98 -4.68 2.25 17.23
C PHE A 98 -4.59 3.20 18.09
N LEU A 99 -4.84 3.01 18.57
CA LEU A 99 -4.97 3.06 19.32
C LEU A 99 -5.83 3.25 20.00
#